data_af02025a859bc0315627a1310a457b7f
#
_entry.id   af02025a859bc0315627a1310a457b7f
#
_cell.length_a   1.000
_cell.length_b   1.000
_cell.length_c   1.000
_cell.angle_alpha   90.00
_cell.angle_beta   90.00
_cell.angle_gamma   90.00
#
_symmetry.space_group_name_H-M   'P 1'
#
loop_
_entity.id
_entity.type
_entity.pdbx_description
1 polymer ?
#
loop_
_entity_poly.entity_id
_entity_poly.type
_entity_poly.pdbx_seq_one_letter_code
_entity_poly.pdbx_strand_id
1 'polypeptide(L)'
;MEILLEEFYKQDLQASQYIERRYFLEEETSYQLNGITQSGKSYLIKHTLLEYKKSSYLYIDCNDLRIDASELNSSLTRFCNQNDIKIVALDNYREEISLPKVKQLITASTEHFDYPDLETMTLYPLDYEGFLAFESRYDESALNHFFQLGGLPGMHRVSAQERVRYLQRSFQDALSEIGFDILQLAANLMTQKVSAFMLYERLKAKRKISKDKLYSNLESLVTQGYLHQLGKYAHLKATKKLYLCDIAIKNALSTQKHFGRLFENMVYLEMLKQGFELYYAEEIDFYLPQQNRVVLCMPFGNQEALFKKIEKIEAFIITHGVTKVEVVTMSNESTLQHPFVPVEMIPFSVWALTEGEEDETPQNSSNSISFEHLLS
;
A
#
# COMPACT_ATOMS: atom_id res chain seq x y z
N MET A 1 -29.85 -19.52 3.92
CA MET A 1 -28.39 -19.56 4.08
C MET A 1 -27.75 -20.90 3.72
N GLU A 2 -28.27 -22.06 4.16
CA GLU A 2 -27.66 -23.38 3.84
C GLU A 2 -27.48 -23.65 2.34
N ILE A 3 -28.48 -23.32 1.51
CA ILE A 3 -28.40 -23.48 0.04
C ILE A 3 -27.24 -22.62 -0.55
N LEU A 4 -27.06 -21.42 -0.02
CA LEU A 4 -25.98 -20.51 -0.47
C LEU A 4 -24.61 -21.03 -0.05
N LEU A 5 -24.46 -21.57 1.17
CA LEU A 5 -23.24 -22.23 1.63
C LEU A 5 -22.88 -23.45 0.78
N GLU A 6 -23.89 -24.26 0.40
CA GLU A 6 -23.73 -25.38 -0.55
C GLU A 6 -23.25 -24.91 -1.93
N GLU A 7 -23.77 -23.77 -2.41
CA GLU A 7 -23.34 -23.17 -3.67
C GLU A 7 -21.86 -22.74 -3.59
N PHE A 8 -21.45 -22.01 -2.55
CA PHE A 8 -20.06 -21.62 -2.34
C PHE A 8 -19.14 -22.84 -2.17
N TYR A 9 -19.59 -23.88 -1.47
CA TYR A 9 -18.80 -25.10 -1.29
C TYR A 9 -18.58 -25.87 -2.60
N LYS A 10 -19.55 -25.84 -3.50
CA LYS A 10 -19.44 -26.50 -4.83
C LYS A 10 -18.76 -25.65 -5.87
N GLN A 11 -18.63 -24.34 -5.65
CA GLN A 11 -18.02 -23.42 -6.61
C GLN A 11 -16.55 -23.76 -6.83
N ASP A 12 -16.17 -24.03 -8.06
CA ASP A 12 -14.77 -24.21 -8.45
C ASP A 12 -14.06 -22.86 -8.51
N LEU A 13 -13.00 -22.73 -7.73
CA LEU A 13 -12.11 -21.58 -7.82
C LEU A 13 -11.30 -21.69 -9.11
N GLN A 14 -11.41 -20.69 -9.99
CA GLN A 14 -10.59 -20.66 -11.19
C GLN A 14 -9.18 -20.17 -10.84
N ALA A 15 -8.17 -20.94 -11.23
CA ALA A 15 -6.79 -20.49 -11.29
C ALA A 15 -6.68 -19.43 -12.39
N SER A 16 -6.79 -18.17 -12.01
CA SER A 16 -6.24 -17.14 -12.88
C SER A 16 -4.71 -17.18 -12.75
N GLN A 17 -4.01 -16.81 -13.82
CA GLN A 17 -2.55 -16.74 -13.81
C GLN A 17 -2.08 -15.97 -12.56
N TYR A 18 -1.67 -16.70 -11.53
CA TYR A 18 -1.10 -16.11 -10.31
C TYR A 18 0.36 -15.86 -10.59
N ILE A 19 0.80 -14.68 -10.29
CA ILE A 19 2.21 -14.33 -10.32
C ILE A 19 2.67 -14.31 -8.89
N GLU A 20 3.66 -15.09 -8.61
CA GLU A 20 4.24 -15.25 -7.30
C GLU A 20 4.66 -13.89 -6.74
N ARG A 21 4.25 -13.62 -5.52
CA ARG A 21 4.57 -12.41 -4.78
C ARG A 21 5.37 -12.81 -3.54
N ARG A 22 5.96 -11.83 -2.85
CA ARG A 22 6.64 -12.07 -1.55
C ARG A 22 5.69 -12.56 -0.44
N TYR A 23 4.37 -12.52 -0.70
CA TYR A 23 3.36 -12.93 0.26
C TYR A 23 2.97 -14.39 0.04
N PHE A 24 3.06 -15.20 1.08
CA PHE A 24 2.54 -16.57 1.12
C PHE A 24 1.83 -16.81 2.45
N LEU A 25 0.88 -17.72 2.46
CA LEU A 25 0.13 -18.08 3.66
C LEU A 25 0.58 -19.47 4.09
N GLU A 26 1.16 -19.54 5.29
CA GLU A 26 1.61 -20.80 5.86
C GLU A 26 0.44 -21.71 6.19
N GLU A 27 0.65 -23.01 6.03
CA GLU A 27 -0.34 -24.02 6.43
C GLU A 27 -0.64 -23.93 7.93
N GLU A 28 -1.90 -24.19 8.29
CA GLU A 28 -2.37 -24.20 9.68
C GLU A 28 -2.29 -22.85 10.41
N THR A 29 -1.79 -21.81 9.79
CA THR A 29 -1.77 -20.44 10.34
C THR A 29 -2.95 -19.64 9.85
N SER A 30 -3.66 -19.00 10.77
CA SER A 30 -4.81 -18.15 10.45
C SER A 30 -4.38 -16.72 10.22
N TYR A 31 -4.90 -16.09 9.15
CA TYR A 31 -4.48 -14.77 8.71
C TYR A 31 -5.62 -13.76 8.60
N GLN A 32 -5.29 -12.52 8.94
CA GLN A 32 -6.05 -11.35 8.54
C GLN A 32 -5.27 -10.59 7.47
N LEU A 33 -5.77 -10.63 6.24
CA LEU A 33 -5.18 -9.93 5.10
C LEU A 33 -5.76 -8.52 4.98
N ASN A 34 -4.93 -7.53 5.23
CA ASN A 34 -5.28 -6.12 5.11
C ASN A 34 -4.70 -5.53 3.81
N GLY A 35 -5.30 -4.46 3.33
CA GLY A 35 -4.81 -3.73 2.17
C GLY A 35 -5.92 -3.07 1.38
N ILE A 36 -5.56 -2.11 0.56
CA ILE A 36 -6.52 -1.37 -0.26
C ILE A 36 -7.26 -2.27 -1.26
N THR A 37 -8.36 -1.76 -1.82
CA THR A 37 -9.01 -2.43 -2.94
C THR A 37 -8.02 -2.63 -4.10
N GLN A 38 -8.12 -3.74 -4.82
CA GLN A 38 -7.24 -4.12 -5.94
C GLN A 38 -5.77 -4.44 -5.55
N SER A 39 -5.42 -4.55 -4.26
CA SER A 39 -4.06 -4.94 -3.84
C SER A 39 -3.72 -6.41 -4.08
N GLY A 40 -4.71 -7.24 -4.44
CA GLY A 40 -4.52 -8.65 -4.76
C GLY A 40 -4.86 -9.65 -3.66
N LYS A 41 -5.53 -9.23 -2.57
CA LYS A 41 -5.95 -10.11 -1.45
C LYS A 41 -6.72 -11.34 -1.90
N SER A 42 -7.81 -11.14 -2.67
CA SER A 42 -8.64 -12.24 -3.20
C SER A 42 -7.85 -13.22 -4.07
N TYR A 43 -6.82 -12.73 -4.77
CA TYR A 43 -5.92 -13.56 -5.57
C TYR A 43 -5.05 -14.45 -4.70
N LEU A 44 -4.43 -13.89 -3.68
CA LEU A 44 -3.61 -14.64 -2.73
C LEU A 44 -4.43 -15.74 -2.05
N ILE A 45 -5.63 -15.41 -1.56
CA ILE A 45 -6.55 -16.40 -0.97
C ILE A 45 -6.84 -17.54 -1.96
N LYS A 46 -7.31 -17.21 -3.16
CA LYS A 46 -7.70 -18.22 -4.15
C LYS A 46 -6.54 -19.10 -4.56
N HIS A 47 -5.35 -18.50 -4.75
CA HIS A 47 -4.15 -19.26 -5.06
C HIS A 47 -3.81 -20.26 -3.94
N THR A 48 -3.77 -19.79 -2.69
CA THR A 48 -3.52 -20.64 -1.54
C THR A 48 -4.54 -21.78 -1.44
N LEU A 49 -5.83 -21.50 -1.60
CA LEU A 49 -6.88 -22.52 -1.50
C LEU A 49 -6.80 -23.59 -2.60
N LEU A 50 -6.26 -23.25 -3.77
CA LEU A 50 -6.09 -24.20 -4.87
C LEU A 50 -5.02 -25.28 -4.61
N GLU A 51 -4.14 -25.06 -3.63
CA GLU A 51 -3.17 -26.06 -3.18
C GLU A 51 -3.81 -27.17 -2.31
N TYR A 52 -5.03 -26.92 -1.82
CA TYR A 52 -5.76 -27.86 -0.96
C TYR A 52 -6.82 -28.63 -1.73
N LYS A 53 -7.25 -29.77 -1.15
CA LYS A 53 -8.37 -30.54 -1.69
C LYS A 53 -9.65 -29.71 -1.62
N LYS A 54 -10.42 -29.67 -2.72
CA LYS A 54 -11.68 -28.92 -2.82
C LYS A 54 -12.64 -29.17 -1.64
N SER A 55 -12.71 -30.40 -1.16
CA SER A 55 -13.56 -30.76 -0.03
C SER A 55 -13.08 -30.26 1.33
N SER A 56 -11.88 -29.69 1.44
CA SER A 56 -11.32 -29.25 2.73
C SER A 56 -11.49 -27.77 3.00
N TYR A 57 -11.92 -26.97 2.05
CA TYR A 57 -12.06 -25.53 2.20
C TYR A 57 -13.42 -24.98 1.77
N LEU A 58 -13.75 -23.82 2.33
CA LEU A 58 -14.88 -22.99 1.96
C LEU A 58 -14.40 -21.55 1.70
N TYR A 59 -14.65 -21.04 0.49
CA TYR A 59 -14.41 -19.64 0.13
C TYR A 59 -15.74 -18.90 0.06
N ILE A 60 -15.85 -17.78 0.77
CA ILE A 60 -17.02 -16.91 0.80
C ILE A 60 -16.59 -15.49 0.45
N ASP A 61 -17.15 -14.92 -0.62
CA ASP A 61 -17.07 -13.49 -0.88
C ASP A 61 -18.20 -12.79 -0.10
N CYS A 62 -17.83 -12.09 0.97
CA CYS A 62 -18.78 -11.41 1.85
C CYS A 62 -19.48 -10.21 1.19
N ASN A 63 -19.09 -9.81 -0.02
CA ASN A 63 -19.80 -8.82 -0.82
C ASN A 63 -20.99 -9.41 -1.60
N ASP A 64 -21.21 -10.72 -1.56
CA ASP A 64 -22.42 -11.31 -2.16
C ASP A 64 -23.67 -10.77 -1.46
N LEU A 65 -24.51 -10.08 -2.23
CA LEU A 65 -25.71 -9.39 -1.71
C LEU A 65 -26.77 -10.34 -1.13
N ARG A 66 -26.64 -11.65 -1.35
CA ARG A 66 -27.52 -12.69 -0.80
C ARG A 66 -27.15 -13.06 0.65
N ILE A 67 -26.01 -12.60 1.14
CA ILE A 67 -25.54 -12.90 2.49
C ILE A 67 -26.22 -11.97 3.50
N ASP A 68 -27.05 -12.59 4.35
CA ASP A 68 -27.47 -12.02 5.61
C ASP A 68 -26.50 -12.47 6.72
N ALA A 69 -25.86 -11.51 7.40
CA ALA A 69 -24.84 -11.79 8.39
C ALA A 69 -25.38 -12.63 9.58
N SER A 70 -26.61 -12.38 10.04
CA SER A 70 -27.20 -13.11 11.17
C SER A 70 -27.50 -14.57 10.81
N GLU A 71 -28.01 -14.82 9.60
CA GLU A 71 -28.23 -16.17 9.09
C GLU A 71 -26.91 -16.92 8.84
N LEU A 72 -25.90 -16.22 8.30
CA LEU A 72 -24.58 -16.79 8.09
C LEU A 72 -23.96 -17.20 9.43
N ASN A 73 -23.98 -16.32 10.43
CA ASN A 73 -23.44 -16.58 11.77
C ASN A 73 -24.09 -17.80 12.44
N SER A 74 -25.40 -18.00 12.25
CA SER A 74 -26.12 -19.15 12.81
C SER A 74 -25.82 -20.47 12.11
N SER A 75 -25.38 -20.44 10.85
CA SER A 75 -25.28 -21.61 9.98
C SER A 75 -23.83 -22.03 9.69
N LEU A 76 -22.87 -21.08 9.61
CA LEU A 76 -21.53 -21.31 9.10
C LEU A 76 -20.75 -22.38 9.88
N THR A 77 -20.69 -22.26 11.22
CA THR A 77 -19.95 -23.24 12.05
C THR A 77 -20.55 -24.65 11.94
N ARG A 78 -21.87 -24.74 11.91
CA ARG A 78 -22.55 -26.03 11.73
C ARG A 78 -22.24 -26.64 10.38
N PHE A 79 -22.31 -25.84 9.32
CA PHE A 79 -21.99 -26.26 7.95
C PHE A 79 -20.55 -26.76 7.82
N CYS A 80 -19.58 -26.04 8.41
CA CYS A 80 -18.18 -26.45 8.41
C CYS A 80 -17.99 -27.81 9.11
N ASN A 81 -18.63 -28.02 10.26
CA ASN A 81 -18.55 -29.28 10.99
C ASN A 81 -19.17 -30.44 10.22
N GLN A 82 -20.34 -30.25 9.60
CA GLN A 82 -21.02 -31.27 8.81
C GLN A 82 -20.25 -31.74 7.58
N ASN A 83 -19.50 -30.85 6.95
CA ASN A 83 -18.75 -31.12 5.75
C ASN A 83 -17.25 -31.34 5.96
N ASP A 84 -16.79 -31.42 7.23
CA ASP A 84 -15.37 -31.58 7.61
C ASP A 84 -14.45 -30.52 6.98
N ILE A 85 -14.94 -29.26 6.90
CA ILE A 85 -14.19 -28.13 6.33
C ILE A 85 -13.10 -27.72 7.31
N LYS A 86 -11.86 -27.69 6.83
CA LYS A 86 -10.67 -27.36 7.63
C LYS A 86 -10.27 -25.89 7.48
N ILE A 87 -10.52 -25.31 6.31
CA ILE A 87 -10.09 -23.95 5.94
C ILE A 87 -11.31 -23.14 5.53
N VAL A 88 -11.47 -21.97 6.15
CA VAL A 88 -12.50 -21.00 5.74
C VAL A 88 -11.80 -19.71 5.32
N ALA A 89 -12.13 -19.22 4.15
CA ALA A 89 -11.71 -17.93 3.67
C ALA A 89 -12.89 -16.99 3.51
N LEU A 90 -12.86 -15.87 4.25
CA LEU A 90 -13.86 -14.80 4.22
C LEU A 90 -13.25 -13.60 3.49
N ASP A 91 -13.50 -13.51 2.20
CA ASP A 91 -13.04 -12.39 1.37
C ASP A 91 -14.00 -11.22 1.48
N ASN A 92 -13.49 -9.98 1.46
CA ASN A 92 -14.24 -8.76 1.75
C ASN A 92 -14.97 -8.84 3.12
N TYR A 93 -14.25 -9.34 4.12
CA TYR A 93 -14.75 -9.58 5.47
C TYR A 93 -15.28 -8.30 6.11
N ARG A 94 -16.38 -8.46 6.86
CA ARG A 94 -17.06 -7.39 7.62
C ARG A 94 -17.24 -7.86 9.07
N GLU A 95 -17.11 -6.94 10.02
CA GLU A 95 -17.12 -7.23 11.47
C GLU A 95 -18.39 -7.92 11.98
N GLU A 96 -19.54 -7.68 11.33
CA GLU A 96 -20.80 -8.34 11.69
C GLU A 96 -20.84 -9.84 11.41
N ILE A 97 -19.86 -10.39 10.68
CA ILE A 97 -19.72 -11.81 10.39
C ILE A 97 -18.85 -12.47 11.46
N SER A 98 -19.42 -13.41 12.21
CA SER A 98 -18.71 -14.14 13.26
C SER A 98 -17.67 -15.09 12.66
N LEU A 99 -16.48 -15.11 13.24
CA LEU A 99 -15.39 -15.99 12.82
C LEU A 99 -15.69 -17.46 13.21
N PRO A 100 -15.72 -18.41 12.27
CA PRO A 100 -15.96 -19.82 12.57
C PRO A 100 -14.73 -20.46 13.22
N LYS A 101 -14.94 -21.44 14.10
CA LYS A 101 -13.86 -22.25 14.68
C LYS A 101 -13.48 -23.36 13.69
N VAL A 102 -12.39 -23.15 12.96
CA VAL A 102 -11.82 -24.08 11.97
C VAL A 102 -10.31 -24.19 12.19
N LYS A 103 -9.67 -25.14 11.49
CA LYS A 103 -8.21 -25.33 11.61
C LYS A 103 -7.41 -24.14 11.11
N GLN A 104 -7.85 -23.53 10.02
CA GLN A 104 -7.25 -22.35 9.43
C GLN A 104 -8.33 -21.37 8.98
N LEU A 105 -8.22 -20.13 9.38
CA LEU A 105 -9.11 -19.04 8.99
C LEU A 105 -8.32 -17.97 8.25
N ILE A 106 -8.83 -17.54 7.10
CA ILE A 106 -8.26 -16.46 6.32
C ILE A 106 -9.34 -15.40 6.13
N THR A 107 -9.12 -14.21 6.65
CA THR A 107 -10.00 -13.06 6.39
C THR A 107 -9.28 -12.06 5.49
N ALA A 108 -10.00 -11.38 4.61
CA ALA A 108 -9.46 -10.28 3.83
C ALA A 108 -10.38 -9.06 3.87
N SER A 109 -9.83 -7.91 4.22
CA SER A 109 -10.58 -6.66 4.33
C SER A 109 -9.73 -5.45 3.93
N THR A 110 -10.40 -4.32 3.66
CA THR A 110 -9.77 -2.99 3.62
C THR A 110 -9.73 -2.36 5.02
N GLU A 111 -10.56 -2.85 5.94
CA GLU A 111 -10.61 -2.40 7.33
C GLU A 111 -9.67 -3.24 8.20
N HIS A 112 -9.12 -2.61 9.23
CA HIS A 112 -8.30 -3.28 10.23
C HIS A 112 -9.17 -3.69 11.41
N PHE A 113 -9.05 -4.97 11.79
CA PHE A 113 -9.70 -5.53 12.98
C PHE A 113 -8.61 -6.02 13.92
N ASP A 114 -8.88 -5.99 15.22
CA ASP A 114 -7.96 -6.48 16.24
C ASP A 114 -8.38 -7.91 16.67
N TYR A 115 -7.82 -8.90 15.98
CA TYR A 115 -8.05 -10.32 16.29
C TYR A 115 -6.71 -10.96 16.71
N PRO A 116 -6.49 -11.15 18.04
CA PRO A 116 -5.20 -11.64 18.55
C PRO A 116 -4.85 -13.06 18.08
N ASP A 117 -5.84 -13.84 17.64
CA ASP A 117 -5.64 -15.20 17.14
C ASP A 117 -5.34 -15.27 15.63
N LEU A 118 -5.27 -14.12 14.94
CA LEU A 118 -4.98 -14.05 13.51
C LEU A 118 -3.67 -13.27 13.28
N GLU A 119 -2.79 -13.83 12.48
CA GLU A 119 -1.61 -13.10 12.01
C GLU A 119 -2.05 -12.02 11.01
N THR A 120 -1.63 -10.78 11.26
CA THR A 120 -1.95 -9.66 10.37
C THR A 120 -0.92 -9.53 9.27
N MET A 121 -1.37 -9.62 8.02
CA MET A 121 -0.54 -9.41 6.84
C MET A 121 -1.10 -8.28 5.99
N THR A 122 -0.29 -7.23 5.75
CA THR A 122 -0.68 -6.10 4.90
C THR A 122 -0.19 -6.30 3.47
N LEU A 123 -1.12 -6.38 2.52
CA LEU A 123 -0.80 -6.48 1.09
C LEU A 123 -0.73 -5.08 0.46
N TYR A 124 0.46 -4.63 0.20
CA TYR A 124 0.71 -3.41 -0.58
C TYR A 124 0.51 -3.67 -2.09
N PRO A 125 0.28 -2.64 -2.92
CA PRO A 125 0.48 -2.73 -4.38
C PRO A 125 1.87 -3.28 -4.70
N LEU A 126 2.10 -3.74 -5.93
CA LEU A 126 3.42 -4.22 -6.36
C LEU A 126 4.48 -3.11 -6.18
N ASP A 127 5.63 -3.47 -5.69
CA ASP A 127 6.88 -2.71 -5.83
C ASP A 127 7.43 -2.86 -7.25
N TYR A 128 8.55 -2.21 -7.55
CA TYR A 128 9.10 -2.27 -8.90
C TYR A 128 9.55 -3.69 -9.27
N GLU A 129 10.16 -4.43 -8.35
CA GLU A 129 10.54 -5.83 -8.57
C GLU A 129 9.33 -6.73 -8.84
N GLY A 130 8.31 -6.65 -7.99
CA GLY A 130 7.06 -7.37 -8.20
C GLY A 130 6.35 -6.99 -9.50
N PHE A 131 6.43 -5.72 -9.91
CA PHE A 131 5.92 -5.25 -11.19
C PHE A 131 6.67 -5.88 -12.37
N LEU A 132 8.00 -5.94 -12.32
CA LEU A 132 8.81 -6.59 -13.37
C LEU A 132 8.47 -8.07 -13.51
N ALA A 133 8.35 -8.78 -12.39
CA ALA A 133 7.93 -10.18 -12.38
C ALA A 133 6.54 -10.35 -12.99
N PHE A 134 5.63 -9.41 -12.71
CA PHE A 134 4.26 -9.42 -13.21
C PHE A 134 4.18 -9.15 -14.73
N GLU A 135 4.95 -8.20 -15.23
CA GLU A 135 5.02 -7.87 -16.66
C GLU A 135 5.83 -8.88 -17.47
N SER A 136 6.67 -9.68 -16.82
CA SER A 136 7.69 -10.54 -17.48
C SER A 136 8.56 -9.73 -18.45
N ARG A 137 8.84 -8.47 -18.12
CA ARG A 137 9.65 -7.54 -18.89
C ARG A 137 10.72 -6.95 -17.99
N TYR A 138 11.94 -6.93 -18.48
CA TYR A 138 13.12 -6.47 -17.77
C TYR A 138 13.91 -5.43 -18.59
N ASP A 139 13.27 -4.83 -19.59
CA ASP A 139 13.87 -3.83 -20.46
C ASP A 139 13.59 -2.38 -19.97
N GLU A 140 14.22 -1.42 -20.61
CA GLU A 140 14.07 0.01 -20.27
C GLU A 140 12.63 0.52 -20.40
N SER A 141 11.75 -0.18 -21.12
CA SER A 141 10.36 0.21 -21.25
C SER A 141 9.53 -0.13 -20.01
N ALA A 142 10.00 -1.07 -19.17
CA ALA A 142 9.28 -1.52 -17.98
C ALA A 142 9.08 -0.39 -16.96
N LEU A 143 10.10 0.45 -16.75
CA LEU A 143 9.98 1.60 -15.86
C LEU A 143 8.90 2.59 -16.34
N ASN A 144 8.87 2.87 -17.66
CA ASN A 144 7.83 3.72 -18.25
C ASN A 144 6.43 3.11 -18.06
N HIS A 145 6.29 1.78 -18.19
CA HIS A 145 5.05 1.08 -17.90
C HIS A 145 4.66 1.19 -16.44
N PHE A 146 5.62 1.04 -15.52
CA PHE A 146 5.35 1.21 -14.09
C PHE A 146 4.83 2.62 -13.77
N PHE A 147 5.41 3.67 -14.37
CA PHE A 147 4.88 5.04 -14.26
C PHE A 147 3.46 5.21 -14.79
N GLN A 148 3.07 4.42 -15.77
CA GLN A 148 1.72 4.49 -16.35
C GLN A 148 0.70 3.67 -15.57
N LEU A 149 1.05 2.46 -15.15
CA LEU A 149 0.15 1.49 -14.56
C LEU A 149 0.06 1.57 -13.04
N GLY A 150 1.16 1.97 -12.39
CA GLY A 150 1.32 1.78 -10.96
C GLY A 150 1.52 0.32 -10.58
N GLY A 151 1.44 0.04 -9.29
CA GLY A 151 1.64 -1.29 -8.71
C GLY A 151 0.34 -2.08 -8.45
N LEU A 152 -0.85 -1.59 -8.85
CA LEU A 152 -2.10 -2.32 -8.65
C LEU A 152 -2.21 -3.51 -9.61
N PRO A 153 -2.18 -4.77 -9.14
CA PRO A 153 -2.11 -5.95 -10.02
C PRO A 153 -3.26 -6.04 -11.03
N GLY A 154 -4.46 -5.60 -10.65
CA GLY A 154 -5.64 -5.62 -11.52
C GLY A 154 -5.50 -4.78 -12.78
N MET A 155 -4.60 -3.78 -12.80
CA MET A 155 -4.42 -2.86 -13.93
C MET A 155 -3.83 -3.52 -15.18
N HIS A 156 -3.08 -4.59 -15.01
CA HIS A 156 -2.48 -5.34 -16.12
C HIS A 156 -3.53 -6.07 -17.00
N ARG A 157 -4.71 -6.33 -16.44
CA ARG A 157 -5.80 -7.05 -17.14
C ARG A 157 -6.81 -6.11 -17.78
N VAL A 158 -6.71 -4.81 -17.53
CA VAL A 158 -7.64 -3.81 -18.06
C VAL A 158 -7.03 -3.12 -19.27
N SER A 159 -7.80 -3.00 -20.35
CA SER A 159 -7.35 -2.29 -21.56
C SER A 159 -6.97 -0.83 -21.24
N ALA A 160 -5.98 -0.29 -21.93
CA ALA A 160 -5.47 1.06 -21.68
C ALA A 160 -6.59 2.13 -21.69
N GLN A 161 -7.61 1.95 -22.55
CA GLN A 161 -8.73 2.88 -22.68
C GLN A 161 -9.68 2.82 -21.48
N GLU A 162 -9.75 1.69 -20.78
CA GLU A 162 -10.70 1.47 -19.69
C GLU A 162 -10.08 1.69 -18.30
N ARG A 163 -8.75 1.70 -18.17
CA ARG A 163 -8.03 1.77 -16.88
C ARG A 163 -8.48 2.89 -15.97
N VAL A 164 -8.56 4.11 -16.48
CA VAL A 164 -8.99 5.29 -15.71
C VAL A 164 -10.40 5.07 -15.16
N ARG A 165 -11.34 4.66 -16.03
CA ARG A 165 -12.72 4.43 -15.62
C ARG A 165 -12.86 3.26 -14.63
N TYR A 166 -12.10 2.21 -14.85
CA TYR A 166 -12.06 1.04 -13.95
C TYR A 166 -11.62 1.45 -12.55
N LEU A 167 -10.48 2.16 -12.42
CA LEU A 167 -10.01 2.63 -11.11
C LEU A 167 -10.96 3.61 -10.43
N GLN A 168 -11.48 4.58 -11.18
CA GLN A 168 -12.44 5.53 -10.63
C GLN A 168 -13.65 4.81 -10.02
N ARG A 169 -14.22 3.83 -10.71
CA ARG A 169 -15.33 3.02 -10.20
C ARG A 169 -14.90 2.20 -8.98
N SER A 170 -13.78 1.48 -9.06
CA SER A 170 -13.30 0.66 -7.95
C SER A 170 -13.12 1.46 -6.66
N PHE A 171 -12.63 2.70 -6.74
CA PHE A 171 -12.48 3.56 -5.57
C PHE A 171 -13.80 4.20 -5.13
N GLN A 172 -14.72 4.52 -6.06
CA GLN A 172 -16.06 5.00 -5.72
C GLN A 172 -16.89 3.94 -5.00
N ASP A 173 -16.74 2.67 -5.40
CA ASP A 173 -17.44 1.54 -4.78
C ASP A 173 -16.85 1.16 -3.42
N ALA A 174 -15.54 1.36 -3.24
CA ALA A 174 -14.84 0.99 -2.00
C ALA A 174 -14.86 2.08 -0.91
N LEU A 175 -15.04 3.35 -1.28
CA LEU A 175 -14.92 4.48 -0.36
C LEU A 175 -16.25 5.21 -0.18
N SER A 176 -16.42 5.84 0.99
CA SER A 176 -17.49 6.80 1.16
C SER A 176 -17.32 7.95 0.15
N GLU A 177 -18.43 8.64 -0.17
CA GLU A 177 -18.39 9.80 -1.06
C GLU A 177 -17.38 10.87 -0.61
N ILE A 178 -17.28 11.11 0.72
CA ILE A 178 -16.33 12.05 1.30
C ILE A 178 -14.90 11.49 1.21
N GLY A 179 -14.71 10.21 1.48
CA GLY A 179 -13.41 9.54 1.33
C GLY A 179 -12.89 9.63 -0.09
N PHE A 180 -13.74 9.39 -1.08
CA PHE A 180 -13.37 9.53 -2.49
C PHE A 180 -12.99 10.98 -2.86
N ASP A 181 -13.76 11.98 -2.40
CA ASP A 181 -13.43 13.39 -2.60
C ASP A 181 -12.10 13.79 -1.97
N ILE A 182 -11.79 13.27 -0.77
CA ILE A 182 -10.48 13.48 -0.11
C ILE A 182 -9.37 12.82 -0.94
N LEU A 183 -9.56 11.60 -1.40
CA LEU A 183 -8.57 10.89 -2.25
C LEU A 183 -8.30 11.65 -3.55
N GLN A 184 -9.34 12.21 -4.18
CA GLN A 184 -9.20 13.05 -5.38
C GLN A 184 -8.42 14.34 -5.10
N LEU A 185 -8.65 14.99 -3.95
CA LEU A 185 -7.86 16.16 -3.53
C LEU A 185 -6.40 15.74 -3.27
N ALA A 186 -6.18 14.63 -2.58
CA ALA A 186 -4.86 14.11 -2.28
C ALA A 186 -4.05 13.80 -3.54
N ALA A 187 -4.70 13.29 -4.59
CA ALA A 187 -4.06 13.06 -5.89
C ALA A 187 -3.48 14.34 -6.53
N ASN A 188 -4.03 15.51 -6.21
CA ASN A 188 -3.51 16.80 -6.66
C ASN A 188 -2.47 17.41 -5.69
N LEU A 189 -2.41 16.92 -4.46
CA LEU A 189 -1.55 17.43 -3.39
C LEU A 189 -0.42 16.46 -3.01
N MET A 190 -0.26 15.40 -3.77
CA MET A 190 0.74 14.36 -3.57
C MET A 190 2.13 14.95 -3.33
N THR A 191 2.86 14.43 -2.33
CA THR A 191 4.16 14.85 -1.81
C THR A 191 4.25 16.27 -1.23
N GLN A 192 3.11 16.98 -1.12
CA GLN A 192 3.08 18.29 -0.48
C GLN A 192 2.85 18.19 1.02
N LYS A 193 3.31 19.22 1.75
CA LYS A 193 2.96 19.43 3.17
C LYS A 193 1.49 19.85 3.26
N VAL A 194 0.64 18.98 3.78
CA VAL A 194 -0.82 19.15 3.79
C VAL A 194 -1.36 18.93 5.19
N SER A 195 -2.06 19.92 5.75
CA SER A 195 -2.81 19.75 6.99
C SER A 195 -4.24 19.29 6.71
N ALA A 196 -4.85 18.60 7.67
CA ALA A 196 -6.26 18.24 7.59
C ALA A 196 -7.17 19.49 7.44
N PHE A 197 -6.76 20.61 8.04
CA PHE A 197 -7.48 21.88 7.88
C PHE A 197 -7.43 22.41 6.43
N MET A 198 -6.30 22.29 5.73
CA MET A 198 -6.22 22.67 4.31
C MET A 198 -7.14 21.79 3.44
N LEU A 199 -7.22 20.50 3.72
CA LEU A 199 -8.15 19.60 3.02
C LEU A 199 -9.60 20.01 3.30
N TYR A 200 -9.92 20.33 4.57
CA TYR A 200 -11.25 20.80 4.97
C TYR A 200 -11.67 22.06 4.23
N GLU A 201 -10.85 23.09 4.20
CA GLU A 201 -11.17 24.35 3.53
C GLU A 201 -11.38 24.16 2.01
N ARG A 202 -10.54 23.33 1.38
CA ARG A 202 -10.69 23.01 -0.04
C ARG A 202 -11.96 22.21 -0.36
N LEU A 203 -12.31 21.24 0.50
CA LEU A 203 -13.49 20.42 0.30
C LEU A 203 -14.77 21.22 0.63
N LYS A 204 -14.74 22.03 1.70
CA LYS A 204 -15.85 22.91 2.08
C LYS A 204 -16.23 23.91 0.97
N ALA A 205 -15.25 24.35 0.18
CA ALA A 205 -15.51 25.21 -0.97
C ALA A 205 -16.33 24.52 -2.08
N LYS A 206 -16.33 23.17 -2.11
CA LYS A 206 -17.04 22.36 -3.12
C LYS A 206 -18.37 21.79 -2.62
N ARG A 207 -18.46 21.48 -1.33
CA ARG A 207 -19.63 20.85 -0.72
C ARG A 207 -19.78 21.17 0.75
N LYS A 208 -21.02 21.04 1.27
CA LYS A 208 -21.28 21.19 2.71
C LYS A 208 -20.72 19.98 3.47
N ILE A 209 -19.75 20.21 4.36
CA ILE A 209 -19.11 19.18 5.19
C ILE A 209 -18.78 19.75 6.56
N SER A 210 -18.87 18.93 7.62
CA SER A 210 -18.33 19.26 8.94
C SER A 210 -16.85 18.90 9.06
N LYS A 211 -16.13 19.50 10.00
CA LYS A 211 -14.74 19.14 10.30
C LYS A 211 -14.63 17.68 10.73
N ASP A 212 -15.48 17.24 11.65
CA ASP A 212 -15.45 15.89 12.20
C ASP A 212 -15.59 14.82 11.11
N LYS A 213 -16.51 15.04 10.15
CA LYS A 213 -16.66 14.13 8.99
C LYS A 213 -15.42 14.10 8.12
N LEU A 214 -14.74 15.22 7.91
CA LEU A 214 -13.48 15.21 7.16
C LEU A 214 -12.41 14.45 7.91
N TYR A 215 -12.22 14.76 9.21
CA TYR A 215 -11.18 14.14 10.03
C TYR A 215 -11.36 12.62 10.12
N SER A 216 -12.57 12.13 10.39
CA SER A 216 -12.84 10.69 10.46
C SER A 216 -12.61 9.98 9.12
N ASN A 217 -13.00 10.59 7.98
CA ASN A 217 -12.74 9.99 6.68
C ASN A 217 -11.25 10.04 6.28
N LEU A 218 -10.53 11.10 6.64
CA LEU A 218 -9.08 11.18 6.42
C LEU A 218 -8.33 10.12 7.25
N GLU A 219 -8.69 9.97 8.51
CA GLU A 219 -8.18 8.92 9.39
C GLU A 219 -8.45 7.53 8.82
N SER A 220 -9.68 7.27 8.39
CA SER A 220 -10.05 6.01 7.72
C SER A 220 -9.18 5.74 6.48
N LEU A 221 -8.97 6.74 5.61
CA LEU A 221 -8.11 6.59 4.42
C LEU A 221 -6.65 6.29 4.77
N VAL A 222 -6.13 6.87 5.87
CA VAL A 222 -4.78 6.61 6.35
C VAL A 222 -4.69 5.21 6.98
N THR A 223 -5.64 4.84 7.84
CA THR A 223 -5.68 3.53 8.50
C THR A 223 -5.85 2.40 7.49
N GLN A 224 -6.71 2.57 6.48
CA GLN A 224 -6.90 1.59 5.41
C GLN A 224 -5.72 1.55 4.40
N GLY A 225 -4.77 2.47 4.51
CA GLY A 225 -3.58 2.51 3.65
C GLY A 225 -3.78 3.14 2.27
N TYR A 226 -4.90 3.85 2.00
CA TYR A 226 -5.05 4.61 0.74
C TYR A 226 -4.16 5.84 0.68
N LEU A 227 -3.90 6.45 1.84
CA LEU A 227 -3.04 7.61 2.02
C LEU A 227 -1.99 7.33 3.09
N HIS A 228 -0.80 7.87 2.88
CA HIS A 228 0.27 7.85 3.86
C HIS A 228 0.66 9.27 4.23
N GLN A 229 1.09 9.46 5.47
CA GLN A 229 1.51 10.73 6.02
C GLN A 229 2.93 10.64 6.55
N LEU A 230 3.86 11.36 5.93
CA LEU A 230 5.25 11.41 6.35
C LEU A 230 5.48 12.59 7.29
N GLY A 231 5.97 12.34 8.51
CA GLY A 231 6.30 13.34 9.51
C GLY A 231 7.60 14.08 9.21
N LYS A 232 7.78 15.26 9.81
CA LYS A 232 9.06 15.98 9.82
C LYS A 232 9.95 15.45 10.94
N TYR A 233 11.20 15.13 10.64
CA TYR A 233 12.16 14.65 11.61
C TYR A 233 12.32 15.64 12.78
N ALA A 234 12.34 15.12 14.00
CA ALA A 234 12.43 15.88 15.26
C ALA A 234 11.34 16.95 15.48
N HIS A 235 10.26 16.97 14.67
CA HIS A 235 9.19 17.95 14.78
C HIS A 235 7.79 17.32 14.63
N LEU A 236 7.32 16.63 15.67
CA LEU A 236 6.04 15.87 15.66
C LEU A 236 4.81 16.71 15.27
N LYS A 237 4.79 18.01 15.62
CA LYS A 237 3.68 18.94 15.31
C LYS A 237 3.78 19.59 13.92
N ALA A 238 4.83 19.32 13.16
CA ALA A 238 4.97 19.89 11.82
C ALA A 238 3.93 19.29 10.87
N THR A 239 3.57 20.08 9.86
CA THR A 239 2.67 19.60 8.79
C THR A 239 3.30 18.41 8.08
N LYS A 240 2.54 17.32 7.95
CA LYS A 240 2.99 16.10 7.31
C LYS A 240 2.96 16.22 5.78
N LYS A 241 3.88 15.55 5.09
CA LYS A 241 3.78 15.33 3.64
C LYS A 241 2.77 14.22 3.36
N LEU A 242 1.99 14.35 2.29
CA LEU A 242 0.94 13.41 1.92
C LEU A 242 1.37 12.55 0.73
N TYR A 243 1.25 11.23 0.83
CA TYR A 243 1.58 10.28 -0.23
C TYR A 243 0.38 9.40 -0.56
N LEU A 244 0.27 8.99 -1.82
CA LEU A 244 -0.69 8.00 -2.29
C LEU A 244 -0.10 6.60 -2.15
N CYS A 245 -0.93 5.62 -1.87
CA CYS A 245 -0.51 4.21 -1.79
C CYS A 245 -0.13 3.61 -3.15
N ASP A 246 -0.52 4.28 -4.24
CA ASP A 246 -0.17 3.89 -5.61
C ASP A 246 -0.28 5.07 -6.57
N ILE A 247 0.63 5.14 -7.55
CA ILE A 247 0.64 6.21 -8.55
C ILE A 247 -0.50 6.09 -9.58
N ALA A 248 -1.08 4.90 -9.76
CA ALA A 248 -2.26 4.72 -10.60
C ALA A 248 -3.43 5.59 -10.13
N ILE A 249 -3.54 5.84 -8.82
CA ILE A 249 -4.54 6.75 -8.24
C ILE A 249 -4.36 8.16 -8.80
N LYS A 250 -3.10 8.64 -8.82
CA LYS A 250 -2.79 9.96 -9.40
C LYS A 250 -3.19 10.01 -10.86
N ASN A 251 -2.88 8.98 -11.64
CA ASN A 251 -3.17 8.91 -13.06
C ASN A 251 -4.69 8.85 -13.34
N ALA A 252 -5.46 8.20 -12.44
CA ALA A 252 -6.91 8.08 -12.58
C ALA A 252 -7.68 9.32 -12.10
N LEU A 253 -7.19 10.02 -11.06
CA LEU A 253 -7.95 11.08 -10.37
C LEU A 253 -7.43 12.51 -10.60
N SER A 254 -6.30 12.69 -11.30
CA SER A 254 -5.73 14.00 -11.54
C SER A 254 -5.17 14.13 -12.95
N THR A 255 -5.44 15.27 -13.58
CA THR A 255 -4.87 15.65 -14.89
C THR A 255 -3.58 16.45 -14.77
N GLN A 256 -3.19 16.84 -13.56
CA GLN A 256 -1.96 17.62 -13.33
C GLN A 256 -0.73 16.78 -13.62
N LYS A 257 0.22 17.35 -14.39
CA LYS A 257 1.47 16.68 -14.74
C LYS A 257 2.62 17.23 -13.89
N HIS A 258 2.91 16.57 -12.78
CA HIS A 258 4.02 16.89 -11.89
C HIS A 258 4.93 15.66 -11.75
N PHE A 259 5.79 15.43 -12.73
CA PHE A 259 6.63 14.23 -12.77
C PHE A 259 7.51 14.08 -11.52
N GLY A 260 8.16 15.15 -11.06
CA GLY A 260 9.00 15.10 -9.85
C GLY A 260 8.24 14.61 -8.60
N ARG A 261 6.98 15.02 -8.43
CA ARG A 261 6.14 14.53 -7.32
C ARG A 261 5.74 13.07 -7.48
N LEU A 262 5.42 12.67 -8.72
CA LEU A 262 5.10 11.26 -9.00
C LEU A 262 6.31 10.38 -8.71
N PHE A 263 7.50 10.82 -9.11
CA PHE A 263 8.77 10.15 -8.85
C PHE A 263 9.06 10.05 -7.33
N GLU A 264 8.92 11.16 -6.60
CA GLU A 264 9.08 11.17 -5.13
C GLU A 264 8.10 10.20 -4.44
N ASN A 265 6.85 10.12 -4.92
CA ASN A 265 5.88 9.16 -4.37
C ASN A 265 6.28 7.71 -4.65
N MET A 266 6.86 7.41 -5.80
CA MET A 266 7.36 6.06 -6.11
C MET A 266 8.51 5.67 -5.20
N VAL A 267 9.50 6.55 -5.05
CA VAL A 267 10.64 6.32 -4.14
C VAL A 267 10.15 6.11 -2.70
N TYR A 268 9.17 6.90 -2.25
CA TYR A 268 8.52 6.71 -0.95
C TYR A 268 7.93 5.31 -0.81
N LEU A 269 7.20 4.82 -1.82
CA LEU A 269 6.51 3.54 -1.75
C LEU A 269 7.49 2.35 -1.73
N GLU A 270 8.60 2.43 -2.43
CA GLU A 270 9.64 1.39 -2.36
C GLU A 270 10.18 1.27 -0.92
N MET A 271 10.55 2.39 -0.28
CA MET A 271 11.05 2.39 1.10
C MET A 271 9.99 1.98 2.12
N LEU A 272 8.72 2.39 1.93
CA LEU A 272 7.62 2.03 2.82
C LEU A 272 7.40 0.52 2.87
N LYS A 273 7.45 -0.16 1.72
CA LYS A 273 7.23 -1.60 1.61
C LYS A 273 8.35 -2.43 2.25
N GLN A 274 9.50 -1.85 2.42
CA GLN A 274 10.64 -2.45 3.12
C GLN A 274 10.59 -2.22 4.65
N GLY A 275 9.59 -1.48 5.14
CA GLY A 275 9.36 -1.28 6.57
C GLY A 275 10.29 -0.25 7.22
N PHE A 276 10.95 0.61 6.44
CA PHE A 276 11.83 1.64 6.99
C PHE A 276 11.05 2.73 7.73
N GLU A 277 11.60 3.17 8.86
CA GLU A 277 11.15 4.36 9.55
C GLU A 277 11.62 5.62 8.82
N LEU A 278 10.67 6.38 8.27
CA LEU A 278 10.92 7.49 7.35
C LEU A 278 10.48 8.83 7.91
N TYR A 279 11.25 9.86 7.63
CA TYR A 279 10.92 11.26 7.90
C TYR A 279 11.37 12.16 6.75
N TYR A 280 10.71 13.30 6.56
CA TYR A 280 11.29 14.36 5.77
C TYR A 280 12.02 15.37 6.66
N ALA A 281 12.99 16.11 6.12
CA ALA A 281 13.59 17.24 6.79
C ALA A 281 13.62 18.47 5.87
N GLU A 282 14.22 19.58 6.33
CA GLU A 282 14.35 20.74 5.46
C GLU A 282 15.29 20.42 4.31
N GLU A 283 14.86 20.68 3.07
CA GLU A 283 15.61 20.36 1.85
C GLU A 283 15.92 18.85 1.68
N ILE A 284 15.36 17.95 2.52
CA ILE A 284 15.58 16.49 2.44
C ILE A 284 14.23 15.82 2.20
N ASP A 285 14.17 14.98 1.15
CA ASP A 285 12.95 14.26 0.81
C ASP A 285 12.69 13.16 1.82
N PHE A 286 13.72 12.32 2.11
CA PHE A 286 13.64 11.25 3.09
C PHE A 286 14.91 11.14 3.92
N TYR A 287 14.72 10.97 5.22
CA TYR A 287 15.75 10.65 6.19
C TYR A 287 15.39 9.38 6.93
N LEU A 288 16.30 8.46 6.98
CA LEU A 288 16.20 7.15 7.66
C LEU A 288 17.11 7.18 8.89
N PRO A 289 16.60 7.53 10.07
CA PRO A 289 17.44 7.74 11.26
C PRO A 289 18.13 6.46 11.75
N GLN A 290 17.50 5.30 11.60
CA GLN A 290 18.06 4.02 12.00
C GLN A 290 19.29 3.62 11.18
N GLN A 291 19.39 4.09 9.94
CA GLN A 291 20.50 3.82 9.02
C GLN A 291 21.42 5.03 8.85
N ASN A 292 21.14 6.17 9.50
CA ASN A 292 21.82 7.45 9.27
C ASN A 292 21.93 7.80 7.78
N ARG A 293 20.87 7.54 7.01
CA ARG A 293 20.84 7.63 5.55
C ARG A 293 19.88 8.72 5.09
N VAL A 294 20.29 9.46 4.06
CA VAL A 294 19.46 10.46 3.38
C VAL A 294 19.18 9.98 1.96
N VAL A 295 17.92 10.05 1.51
CA VAL A 295 17.51 9.78 0.13
C VAL A 295 16.89 11.04 -0.46
N LEU A 296 17.42 11.48 -1.61
CA LEU A 296 16.97 12.65 -2.37
C LEU A 296 16.37 12.21 -3.71
N CYS A 297 15.26 12.83 -4.10
CA CYS A 297 14.60 12.57 -5.37
C CYS A 297 14.95 13.65 -6.40
N MET A 298 15.83 13.33 -7.34
CA MET A 298 16.26 14.25 -8.39
C MET A 298 16.12 13.57 -9.77
N PRO A 299 14.91 13.36 -10.30
CA PRO A 299 14.69 12.54 -11.49
C PRO A 299 15.54 12.97 -12.69
N PHE A 300 15.77 14.27 -12.86
CA PHE A 300 16.58 14.85 -13.94
C PHE A 300 17.78 15.63 -13.39
N GLY A 301 18.23 15.30 -12.17
CA GLY A 301 19.36 15.94 -11.53
C GLY A 301 20.65 15.71 -12.32
N ASN A 302 21.51 16.75 -12.34
CA ASN A 302 22.88 16.68 -12.81
C ASN A 302 23.85 17.01 -11.67
N GLN A 303 25.15 16.86 -11.91
CA GLN A 303 26.17 17.10 -10.88
C GLN A 303 26.10 18.51 -10.28
N GLU A 304 25.88 19.56 -11.11
CA GLU A 304 25.80 20.95 -10.61
C GLU A 304 24.60 21.15 -9.66
N ALA A 305 23.43 20.63 -10.05
CA ALA A 305 22.25 20.68 -9.21
C ALA A 305 22.43 19.87 -7.90
N LEU A 306 23.14 18.74 -7.99
CA LEU A 306 23.50 17.92 -6.85
C LEU A 306 24.42 18.68 -5.87
N PHE A 307 25.49 19.32 -6.34
CA PHE A 307 26.38 20.12 -5.49
C PHE A 307 25.61 21.17 -4.70
N LYS A 308 24.77 21.96 -5.38
CA LYS A 308 23.92 22.97 -4.75
C LYS A 308 22.93 22.38 -3.73
N LYS A 309 22.49 21.15 -3.95
CA LYS A 309 21.57 20.45 -3.02
C LYS A 309 22.31 19.96 -1.79
N ILE A 310 23.52 19.40 -1.96
CA ILE A 310 24.35 18.92 -0.85
C ILE A 310 24.79 20.10 0.03
N GLU A 311 25.22 21.24 -0.53
CA GLU A 311 25.55 22.43 0.24
C GLU A 311 24.41 22.87 1.17
N LYS A 312 23.17 22.79 0.73
CA LYS A 312 22.01 23.17 1.56
C LYS A 312 21.75 22.23 2.73
N ILE A 313 22.11 20.96 2.59
CA ILE A 313 21.87 19.93 3.63
C ILE A 313 23.13 19.57 4.41
N GLU A 314 24.28 20.20 4.13
CA GLU A 314 25.57 19.89 4.78
C GLU A 314 25.49 20.00 6.31
N ALA A 315 24.88 21.05 6.83
CA ALA A 315 24.70 21.21 8.27
C ALA A 315 23.88 20.07 8.88
N PHE A 316 22.87 19.55 8.16
CA PHE A 316 22.09 18.40 8.61
C PHE A 316 22.93 17.12 8.60
N ILE A 317 23.71 16.90 7.54
CA ILE A 317 24.62 15.75 7.40
C ILE A 317 25.57 15.68 8.59
N ILE A 318 26.24 16.80 8.90
CA ILE A 318 27.20 16.87 10.01
C ILE A 318 26.52 16.67 11.36
N THR A 319 25.39 17.39 11.59
CA THR A 319 24.72 17.39 12.89
C THR A 319 24.13 16.01 13.24
N HIS A 320 23.64 15.27 12.26
CA HIS A 320 22.99 13.98 12.48
C HIS A 320 23.88 12.78 12.13
N GLY A 321 25.16 13.01 11.77
CA GLY A 321 26.11 11.95 11.47
C GLY A 321 25.65 11.06 10.31
N VAL A 322 25.12 11.69 9.25
CA VAL A 322 24.65 10.97 8.05
C VAL A 322 25.83 10.23 7.43
N THR A 323 25.68 8.93 7.21
CA THR A 323 26.72 8.04 6.70
C THR A 323 26.65 7.83 5.20
N LYS A 324 25.47 8.02 4.59
CA LYS A 324 25.23 7.84 3.14
C LYS A 324 24.19 8.82 2.64
N VAL A 325 24.43 9.41 1.46
CA VAL A 325 23.44 10.18 0.72
C VAL A 325 23.21 9.53 -0.63
N GLU A 326 22.01 9.07 -0.88
CA GLU A 326 21.57 8.53 -2.15
C GLU A 326 20.69 9.52 -2.88
N VAL A 327 20.96 9.68 -4.16
CA VAL A 327 20.20 10.56 -5.04
C VAL A 327 19.55 9.71 -6.12
N VAL A 328 18.27 9.43 -5.95
CA VAL A 328 17.53 8.62 -6.91
C VAL A 328 17.18 9.46 -8.14
N THR A 329 17.55 8.96 -9.31
CA THR A 329 17.36 9.63 -10.62
C THR A 329 16.57 8.75 -11.59
N MET A 330 16.21 9.27 -12.75
CA MET A 330 15.64 8.44 -13.83
C MET A 330 16.68 7.56 -14.52
N SER A 331 17.85 8.12 -14.81
CA SER A 331 18.88 7.44 -15.61
C SER A 331 20.31 7.90 -15.32
N ASN A 332 20.48 8.96 -14.55
CA ASN A 332 21.81 9.48 -14.26
C ASN A 332 22.48 8.68 -13.15
N GLU A 333 23.72 8.27 -13.38
CA GLU A 333 24.54 7.55 -12.44
C GLU A 333 25.86 8.31 -12.24
N SER A 334 26.25 8.56 -11.01
CA SER A 334 27.56 9.12 -10.68
C SER A 334 27.84 9.02 -9.18
N THR A 335 29.10 9.04 -8.81
CA THR A 335 29.55 9.13 -7.42
C THR A 335 30.25 10.45 -7.21
N LEU A 336 29.89 11.16 -6.14
CA LEU A 336 30.50 12.39 -5.72
C LEU A 336 31.28 12.15 -4.42
N GLN A 337 32.57 12.48 -4.44
CA GLN A 337 33.37 12.49 -3.23
C GLN A 337 33.09 13.79 -2.46
N HIS A 338 32.38 13.66 -1.33
CA HIS A 338 32.13 14.79 -0.44
C HIS A 338 32.95 14.58 0.86
N PRO A 339 33.51 15.66 1.48
CA PRO A 339 34.40 15.52 2.64
C PRO A 339 33.81 14.77 3.84
N PHE A 340 32.49 14.83 4.01
CA PHE A 340 31.81 14.29 5.20
C PHE A 340 31.00 13.02 4.93
N VAL A 341 30.61 12.76 3.69
CA VAL A 341 29.71 11.64 3.37
C VAL A 341 29.84 11.21 1.91
N PRO A 342 29.82 9.92 1.58
CA PRO A 342 29.68 9.44 0.21
C PRO A 342 28.31 9.86 -0.35
N VAL A 343 28.29 10.34 -1.58
CA VAL A 343 27.06 10.74 -2.30
C VAL A 343 27.00 9.98 -3.60
N GLU A 344 25.94 9.21 -3.79
CA GLU A 344 25.73 8.36 -4.96
C GLU A 344 24.46 8.77 -5.69
N MET A 345 24.57 9.03 -7.01
CA MET A 345 23.43 9.14 -7.91
C MET A 345 23.16 7.77 -8.51
N ILE A 346 21.93 7.28 -8.34
CA ILE A 346 21.57 5.92 -8.73
C ILE A 346 20.25 5.97 -9.52
N PRO A 347 20.18 5.35 -10.72
CA PRO A 347 18.92 5.22 -11.43
C PRO A 347 17.88 4.45 -10.61
N PHE A 348 16.61 4.90 -10.64
CA PHE A 348 15.51 4.26 -9.88
C PHE A 348 15.42 2.76 -10.15
N SER A 349 15.55 2.33 -11.42
CA SER A 349 15.48 0.93 -11.79
C SER A 349 16.57 0.05 -11.17
N VAL A 350 17.74 0.63 -10.87
CA VAL A 350 18.83 -0.06 -10.14
C VAL A 350 18.58 0.03 -8.65
N TRP A 351 18.30 1.24 -8.15
CA TRP A 351 18.12 1.52 -6.73
C TRP A 351 16.98 0.69 -6.11
N ALA A 352 15.83 0.58 -6.80
CA ALA A 352 14.67 -0.16 -6.30
C ALA A 352 14.89 -1.68 -6.25
N LEU A 353 15.83 -2.22 -7.04
CA LEU A 353 16.18 -3.65 -7.03
C LEU A 353 17.24 -3.98 -5.98
N THR A 354 18.21 -3.06 -5.76
CA THR A 354 19.27 -3.27 -4.75
C THR A 354 18.77 -3.13 -3.32
N GLU A 355 17.77 -2.29 -3.08
CA GLU A 355 17.14 -2.14 -1.76
C GLU A 355 16.45 -3.44 -1.28
N GLY A 356 16.11 -4.38 -2.17
CA GLY A 356 15.50 -5.66 -1.84
C GLY A 356 16.48 -6.76 -1.42
N GLU A 357 17.77 -6.59 -1.71
CA GLU A 357 18.77 -7.64 -1.47
C GLU A 357 19.45 -7.59 -0.07
N GLU A 358 19.33 -6.49 0.67
CA GLU A 358 20.01 -6.31 1.95
C GLU A 358 19.31 -6.95 3.16
N ASP A 359 18.08 -7.45 3.05
CA ASP A 359 17.31 -8.01 4.19
C ASP A 359 16.73 -9.41 3.90
N GLU A 360 17.56 -10.44 3.72
CA GLU A 360 17.14 -11.85 3.88
C GLU A 360 17.06 -12.29 5.35
N THR A 361 16.69 -11.44 6.27
CA THR A 361 16.30 -11.85 7.62
C THR A 361 14.81 -11.65 7.81
N PRO A 362 14.01 -12.70 8.04
CA PRO A 362 12.59 -12.56 8.32
C PRO A 362 12.42 -11.89 9.67
N GLN A 363 12.26 -10.57 9.69
CA GLN A 363 11.76 -9.88 10.87
C GLN A 363 10.25 -10.01 10.93
N ASN A 364 9.79 -11.07 11.59
CA ASN A 364 8.48 -11.08 12.24
C ASN A 364 8.51 -10.03 13.37
N SER A 365 8.37 -8.77 13.03
CA SER A 365 8.13 -7.72 14.00
C SER A 365 6.72 -7.22 13.85
N SER A 366 5.87 -7.67 14.77
CA SER A 366 4.60 -7.02 15.11
C SER A 366 4.89 -5.57 15.53
N ASN A 367 5.01 -4.66 14.59
CA ASN A 367 5.00 -3.23 14.85
C ASN A 367 3.55 -2.79 15.06
N SER A 368 3.04 -3.03 16.28
CA SER A 368 1.91 -2.29 16.81
C SER A 368 2.34 -0.82 16.93
N ILE A 369 1.97 -0.01 15.96
CA ILE A 369 2.04 1.44 16.07
C ILE A 369 1.07 1.82 17.17
N SER A 370 1.57 2.19 18.34
CA SER A 370 0.77 2.70 19.46
C SER A 370 0.14 4.03 19.07
N PHE A 371 -1.18 4.05 19.02
CA PHE A 371 -2.03 5.15 18.55
C PHE A 371 -2.18 6.31 19.53
N GLU A 372 -1.42 6.38 20.62
CA GLU A 372 -1.63 7.39 21.68
C GLU A 372 -1.23 8.83 21.33
N HIS A 373 -0.65 9.12 20.17
CA HIS A 373 -0.18 10.47 19.82
C HIS A 373 -0.91 11.17 18.66
N LEU A 374 -2.08 10.72 18.27
CA LEU A 374 -2.82 11.30 17.12
C LEU A 374 -3.81 12.42 17.49
N LEU A 375 -3.99 12.72 18.79
CA LEU A 375 -5.01 13.68 19.28
C LEU A 375 -4.44 14.94 19.95
N SER A 376 -3.23 15.34 19.64
CA SER A 376 -2.74 16.64 20.13
C SER A 376 -2.33 17.59 18.99
#